data_2d98afc34e7d036edc023922c62f2ba6
#
_entry.id   2d98afc34e7d036edc023922c62f2ba6
#
_cell.length_a   1.000
_cell.length_b   1.000
_cell.length_c   1.000
_cell.angle_alpha   90.00
_cell.angle_beta   90.00
_cell.angle_gamma   90.00
#
_symmetry.space_group_name_H-M   'P 1'
#
loop_
_entity.id
_entity.type
_entity.pdbx_description
1 polymer ?
#
loop_
_entity_poly.entity_id
_entity_poly.type
_entity_poly.pdbx_seq_one_letter_code
_entity_poly.pdbx_strand_id
1 'polypeptide(L)'
;MIANTIYSDALTNYLGAFLPPIALDSLFSTQGVMVMLLVAYAGAMWMFLSSAPKVYTVMVSDLENAQRFYEGLLDLPAADVPLHYYYNYEQAMGAGGLDPLYMSTTPTNTALGNSPDGLWYQLRKNTQLHIITGASGGYKDRQRHVCFDRDALEALLMRVQSRRLKYKIRRDRPLNFLVKDIDNRTIEMAEVSN
;
A
#
# COMPACT_ATOMS: atom_id res chain seq x y z
N MET A 1 5.64 -54.80 -3.50
CA MET A 1 6.77 -54.07 -4.04
C MET A 1 6.58 -53.62 -5.53
N ILE A 2 5.47 -54.00 -6.17
CA ILE A 2 5.19 -53.73 -7.61
C ILE A 2 4.35 -52.46 -7.80
N ALA A 3 3.62 -52.00 -6.79
CA ALA A 3 2.70 -50.84 -6.91
C ALA A 3 3.42 -49.47 -6.98
N ASN A 4 4.59 -49.34 -6.36
CA ASN A 4 5.33 -48.07 -6.35
C ASN A 4 6.05 -47.75 -7.65
N THR A 5 6.36 -48.73 -8.47
CA THR A 5 7.06 -48.54 -9.76
C THR A 5 6.10 -47.98 -10.82
N ILE A 6 4.85 -48.42 -10.82
CA ILE A 6 3.83 -47.98 -11.79
C ILE A 6 3.44 -46.52 -11.60
N TYR A 7 3.41 -46.04 -10.35
CA TYR A 7 3.11 -44.61 -10.08
C TYR A 7 4.25 -43.68 -10.46
N SER A 8 5.50 -44.12 -10.30
CA SER A 8 6.69 -43.36 -10.72
C SER A 8 6.74 -43.15 -12.22
N ASP A 9 6.49 -44.22 -13.00
CA ASP A 9 6.53 -44.16 -14.45
C ASP A 9 5.38 -43.36 -15.07
N ALA A 10 4.20 -43.39 -14.45
CA ALA A 10 3.07 -42.57 -14.88
C ALA A 10 3.31 -41.09 -14.64
N LEU A 11 3.88 -40.69 -13.51
CA LEU A 11 4.19 -39.29 -13.18
C LEU A 11 5.30 -38.71 -14.10
N THR A 12 6.33 -39.50 -14.42
CA THR A 12 7.37 -39.10 -15.33
C THR A 12 6.87 -38.94 -16.76
N ASN A 13 5.94 -39.79 -17.20
CA ASN A 13 5.32 -39.67 -18.51
C ASN A 13 4.37 -38.48 -18.63
N TYR A 14 3.64 -38.14 -17.58
CA TYR A 14 2.77 -36.93 -17.56
C TYR A 14 3.56 -35.63 -17.50
N LEU A 15 4.63 -35.56 -16.76
CA LEU A 15 5.54 -34.39 -16.73
C LEU A 15 6.35 -34.25 -18.03
N GLY A 16 6.74 -35.35 -18.65
CA GLY A 16 7.46 -35.35 -19.92
C GLY A 16 6.61 -34.98 -21.13
N ALA A 17 5.29 -35.12 -21.07
CA ALA A 17 4.39 -34.77 -22.17
C ALA A 17 4.12 -33.26 -22.25
N PHE A 18 4.32 -32.50 -21.15
CA PHE A 18 4.14 -31.05 -21.11
C PHE A 18 5.41 -30.24 -21.32
N LEU A 19 6.57 -30.85 -21.15
CA LEU A 19 7.84 -30.19 -21.39
C LEU A 19 8.48 -30.88 -22.62
N PRO A 20 8.68 -30.17 -23.74
CA PRO A 20 9.49 -30.73 -24.80
C PRO A 20 10.84 -31.16 -24.21
N PRO A 21 11.46 -32.25 -24.67
CA PRO A 21 12.76 -32.68 -24.20
C PRO A 21 13.77 -31.57 -24.52
N ILE A 22 13.90 -30.62 -23.62
CA ILE A 22 14.90 -29.58 -23.70
C ILE A 22 16.21 -30.32 -23.46
N ALA A 23 16.96 -30.57 -24.50
CA ALA A 23 18.28 -31.14 -24.37
C ALA A 23 19.07 -30.26 -23.43
N LEU A 24 19.54 -30.79 -22.30
CA LEU A 24 20.28 -30.05 -21.27
C LEU A 24 21.41 -29.22 -21.89
N ASP A 25 22.00 -29.72 -22.98
CA ASP A 25 23.03 -29.01 -23.75
C ASP A 25 22.53 -27.68 -24.35
N SER A 26 21.23 -27.58 -24.71
CA SER A 26 20.68 -26.34 -25.25
C SER A 26 20.46 -25.27 -24.15
N LEU A 27 20.24 -25.68 -22.90
CA LEU A 27 20.13 -24.76 -21.76
C LEU A 27 21.46 -24.10 -21.41
N PHE A 28 22.58 -24.81 -21.65
CA PHE A 28 23.92 -24.26 -21.40
C PHE A 28 24.52 -23.58 -22.65
N SER A 29 23.79 -23.54 -23.77
CA SER A 29 24.15 -22.68 -24.88
C SER A 29 24.03 -21.20 -24.49
N THR A 30 24.77 -20.32 -25.16
CA THR A 30 24.68 -18.86 -24.91
C THR A 30 23.25 -18.34 -25.01
N GLN A 31 22.46 -18.87 -25.94
CA GLN A 31 21.04 -18.51 -26.09
C GLN A 31 20.19 -19.02 -24.91
N GLY A 32 20.42 -20.26 -24.45
CA GLY A 32 19.71 -20.84 -23.31
C GLY A 32 19.99 -20.07 -22.02
N VAL A 33 21.24 -19.68 -21.78
CA VAL A 33 21.61 -18.85 -20.62
C VAL A 33 20.92 -17.47 -20.67
N MET A 34 20.89 -16.83 -21.87
CA MET A 34 20.18 -15.54 -22.01
C MET A 34 18.70 -15.67 -21.74
N VAL A 35 18.02 -16.72 -22.21
CA VAL A 35 16.61 -16.96 -21.97
C VAL A 35 16.36 -17.19 -20.45
N MET A 36 17.20 -18.00 -19.79
CA MET A 36 17.09 -18.24 -18.35
C MET A 36 17.26 -16.94 -17.54
N LEU A 37 18.23 -16.09 -17.89
CA LEU A 37 18.42 -14.79 -17.24
C LEU A 37 17.23 -13.89 -17.44
N LEU A 38 16.63 -13.87 -18.63
CA LEU A 38 15.44 -13.07 -18.93
C LEU A 38 14.24 -13.54 -18.13
N VAL A 39 14.02 -14.86 -18.01
CA VAL A 39 12.95 -15.44 -17.20
C VAL A 39 13.17 -15.14 -15.71
N ALA A 40 14.41 -15.29 -15.23
CA ALA A 40 14.76 -14.96 -13.84
C ALA A 40 14.53 -13.47 -13.54
N TYR A 41 14.93 -12.59 -14.45
CA TYR A 41 14.69 -11.15 -14.34
C TYR A 41 13.18 -10.82 -14.33
N ALA A 42 12.41 -11.40 -15.26
CA ALA A 42 10.96 -11.21 -15.30
C ALA A 42 10.27 -11.71 -14.02
N GLY A 43 10.71 -12.86 -13.48
CA GLY A 43 10.22 -13.40 -12.23
C GLY A 43 10.56 -12.49 -11.02
N ALA A 44 11.78 -11.99 -10.94
CA ALA A 44 12.21 -11.06 -9.90
C ALA A 44 11.43 -9.75 -9.98
N MET A 45 11.24 -9.22 -11.19
CA MET A 45 10.45 -8.01 -11.44
C MET A 45 8.99 -8.20 -11.04
N TRP A 46 8.39 -9.35 -11.38
CA TRP A 46 7.04 -9.70 -10.98
C TRP A 46 6.90 -9.76 -9.45
N MET A 47 7.83 -10.43 -8.77
CA MET A 47 7.84 -10.50 -7.30
C MET A 47 7.97 -9.11 -6.68
N PHE A 48 8.83 -8.26 -7.22
CA PHE A 48 9.02 -6.89 -6.73
C PHE A 48 7.74 -6.06 -6.90
N LEU A 49 7.13 -6.07 -8.07
CA LEU A 49 5.90 -5.31 -8.36
C LEU A 49 4.71 -5.83 -7.55
N SER A 50 4.60 -7.14 -7.34
CA SER A 50 3.50 -7.73 -6.56
C SER A 50 3.64 -7.49 -5.04
N SER A 51 4.84 -7.19 -4.56
CA SER A 51 5.10 -6.91 -3.15
C SER A 51 4.95 -5.42 -2.79
N ALA A 52 4.80 -4.53 -3.79
CA ALA A 52 4.61 -3.11 -3.53
C ALA A 52 3.33 -2.85 -2.72
N PRO A 53 3.40 -2.07 -1.63
CA PRO A 53 2.23 -1.77 -0.82
C PRO A 53 1.24 -0.92 -1.61
N LYS A 54 -0.05 -1.19 -1.43
CA LYS A 54 -1.12 -0.33 -1.93
C LYS A 54 -1.22 0.92 -1.06
N VAL A 55 -1.14 2.08 -1.66
CA VAL A 55 -1.25 3.37 -0.97
C VAL A 55 -2.60 3.99 -1.26
N TYR A 56 -3.33 4.32 -0.21
CA TYR A 56 -4.59 5.05 -0.29
C TYR A 56 -4.41 6.44 0.28
N THR A 57 -4.88 7.45 -0.44
CA THR A 57 -4.75 8.85 -0.03
C THR A 57 -6.06 9.37 0.54
N VAL A 58 -5.99 9.98 1.72
CA VAL A 58 -7.09 10.66 2.39
C VAL A 58 -6.78 12.14 2.50
N MET A 59 -7.68 12.98 2.03
CA MET A 59 -7.58 14.42 2.19
C MET A 59 -8.26 14.88 3.47
N VAL A 60 -7.55 15.69 4.23
CA VAL A 60 -8.05 16.28 5.48
C VAL A 60 -7.92 17.80 5.45
N SER A 61 -8.71 18.48 6.26
CA SER A 61 -8.64 19.94 6.38
C SER A 61 -7.55 20.39 7.35
N ASP A 62 -7.21 19.56 8.32
CA ASP A 62 -6.25 19.86 9.37
C ASP A 62 -5.45 18.58 9.71
N LEU A 63 -4.14 18.67 9.50
CA LEU A 63 -3.24 17.53 9.66
C LEU A 63 -3.01 17.17 11.12
N GLU A 64 -2.94 18.17 12.01
CA GLU A 64 -2.72 17.94 13.44
C GLU A 64 -3.89 17.19 14.09
N ASN A 65 -5.11 17.62 13.78
CA ASN A 65 -6.31 16.93 14.26
C ASN A 65 -6.43 15.52 13.63
N ALA A 66 -6.03 15.35 12.37
CA ALA A 66 -5.97 14.06 11.72
C ALA A 66 -4.95 13.15 12.42
N GLN A 67 -3.77 13.65 12.75
CA GLN A 67 -2.76 12.88 13.47
C GLN A 67 -3.30 12.37 14.81
N ARG A 68 -3.90 13.24 15.61
CA ARG A 68 -4.51 12.86 16.89
C ARG A 68 -5.58 11.78 16.72
N PHE A 69 -6.34 11.84 15.64
CA PHE A 69 -7.38 10.87 15.35
C PHE A 69 -6.81 9.53 14.90
N TYR A 70 -5.94 9.51 13.88
CA TYR A 70 -5.44 8.27 13.29
C TYR A 70 -4.40 7.58 14.18
N GLU A 71 -3.53 8.34 14.81
CA GLU A 71 -2.50 7.81 15.71
C GLU A 71 -3.05 7.60 17.13
N GLY A 72 -3.70 8.63 17.71
CA GLY A 72 -4.17 8.57 19.08
C GLY A 72 -5.40 7.69 19.27
N LEU A 73 -6.43 7.84 18.43
CA LEU A 73 -7.70 7.16 18.64
C LEU A 73 -7.80 5.82 17.91
N LEU A 74 -7.39 5.78 16.64
CA LEU A 74 -7.40 4.56 15.86
C LEU A 74 -6.14 3.69 16.10
N ASP A 75 -5.10 4.23 16.73
CA ASP A 75 -3.85 3.55 17.03
C ASP A 75 -3.27 2.89 15.76
N LEU A 76 -3.19 3.65 14.68
CA LEU A 76 -2.55 3.21 13.47
C LEU A 76 -1.04 3.39 13.59
N PRO A 77 -0.25 2.35 13.35
CA PRO A 77 1.21 2.49 13.38
C PRO A 77 1.68 3.37 12.22
N ALA A 78 2.64 4.24 12.49
CA ALA A 78 3.31 5.01 11.46
C ALA A 78 3.99 4.06 10.45
N ALA A 79 4.00 4.45 9.18
CA ALA A 79 4.60 3.70 8.09
C ALA A 79 5.67 4.52 7.40
N ASP A 80 6.69 3.83 6.90
CA ASP A 80 7.69 4.45 6.06
C ASP A 80 7.11 4.77 4.68
N VAL A 81 7.55 5.87 4.09
CA VAL A 81 7.16 6.26 2.74
C VAL A 81 7.65 5.21 1.75
N PRO A 82 6.79 4.65 0.88
CA PRO A 82 7.21 3.64 -0.08
C PRO A 82 8.24 4.18 -1.08
N LEU A 83 9.26 3.38 -1.40
CA LEU A 83 10.33 3.77 -2.33
C LEU A 83 9.83 4.30 -3.67
N HIS A 84 8.78 3.69 -4.23
CA HIS A 84 8.20 4.13 -5.50
C HIS A 84 7.56 5.51 -5.43
N TYR A 85 7.20 5.97 -4.23
CA TYR A 85 6.66 7.31 -4.01
C TYR A 85 7.76 8.37 -4.04
N TYR A 86 8.94 8.06 -3.52
CA TYR A 86 10.11 8.94 -3.60
C TYR A 86 10.52 9.20 -5.04
N TYR A 87 10.58 8.19 -5.88
CA TYR A 87 10.96 8.37 -7.29
C TYR A 87 9.97 9.25 -8.06
N ASN A 88 8.68 9.12 -7.79
CA ASN A 88 7.66 9.97 -8.41
C ASN A 88 7.75 11.42 -7.91
N TYR A 89 8.10 11.61 -6.63
CA TYR A 89 8.26 12.93 -6.04
C TYR A 89 9.47 13.66 -6.59
N GLU A 90 10.61 12.99 -6.72
CA GLU A 90 11.81 13.57 -7.35
C GLU A 90 11.57 13.96 -8.81
N GLN A 91 10.82 13.16 -9.56
CA GLN A 91 10.43 13.50 -10.93
C GLN A 91 9.45 14.68 -10.98
N ALA A 92 8.52 14.80 -10.03
CA ALA A 92 7.54 15.88 -9.97
C ALA A 92 8.16 17.22 -9.53
N MET A 93 9.19 17.20 -8.70
CA MET A 93 9.92 18.39 -8.25
C MET A 93 10.88 18.93 -9.32
N GLY A 94 10.95 18.26 -10.48
CA GLY A 94 11.86 18.61 -11.57
C GLY A 94 13.31 18.29 -11.19
N ALA A 95 14.05 17.72 -12.13
CA ALA A 95 15.45 17.32 -12.01
C ALA A 95 16.41 18.48 -11.66
N GLY A 96 16.09 19.27 -10.67
CA GLY A 96 16.89 20.33 -10.06
C GLY A 96 17.78 19.76 -8.98
N GLY A 97 18.69 18.87 -9.40
CA GLY A 97 20.02 18.77 -8.81
C GLY A 97 20.14 18.50 -7.33
N LEU A 98 19.34 17.64 -6.73
CA LEU A 98 19.72 17.01 -5.48
C LEU A 98 20.51 15.75 -5.81
N ASP A 99 21.85 15.89 -5.79
CA ASP A 99 22.79 14.81 -5.91
C ASP A 99 22.44 13.72 -4.88
N PRO A 100 22.21 12.45 -5.28
CA PRO A 100 21.91 11.35 -4.37
C PRO A 100 22.96 11.15 -3.27
N LEU A 101 24.18 11.66 -3.48
CA LEU A 101 25.28 11.67 -2.50
C LEU A 101 25.05 12.65 -1.34
N TYR A 102 24.20 13.66 -1.50
CA TYR A 102 23.84 14.62 -0.45
C TYR A 102 22.54 14.27 0.27
N MET A 103 21.85 13.20 -0.10
CA MET A 103 20.84 12.64 0.79
C MET A 103 21.54 12.17 2.03
N SER A 104 21.58 13.06 3.04
CA SER A 104 22.11 12.70 4.32
C SER A 104 21.39 11.44 4.77
N THR A 105 22.15 10.37 4.94
CA THR A 105 21.76 9.09 5.52
C THR A 105 21.43 9.22 7.02
N THR A 106 20.98 10.36 7.45
CA THR A 106 20.25 10.44 8.69
C THR A 106 18.92 9.77 8.41
N PRO A 107 18.67 8.55 8.95
CA PRO A 107 17.32 8.14 9.20
C PRO A 107 16.82 9.20 10.18
N THR A 108 16.27 10.27 9.64
CA THR A 108 15.45 11.12 10.44
C THR A 108 14.35 10.18 10.90
N ASN A 109 14.49 9.68 12.13
CA ASN A 109 13.39 9.33 12.98
C ASN A 109 12.56 10.60 13.13
N THR A 110 11.95 11.04 12.09
CA THR A 110 10.77 11.89 12.09
C THR A 110 9.56 11.01 12.41
N ALA A 111 9.73 10.23 13.48
CA ALA A 111 8.69 10.11 14.45
C ALA A 111 8.39 11.56 14.85
N LEU A 112 7.25 12.03 14.45
CA LEU A 112 6.60 13.31 14.63
C LEU A 112 6.70 14.26 13.42
N GLY A 113 5.86 14.01 12.42
CA GLY A 113 4.84 14.98 12.09
C GLY A 113 5.28 16.28 11.46
N ASN A 114 6.28 16.32 10.57
CA ASN A 114 6.38 17.44 9.64
C ASN A 114 7.08 17.03 8.35
N SER A 115 6.72 15.86 7.81
CA SER A 115 7.01 15.58 6.42
C SER A 115 6.18 16.57 5.58
N PRO A 116 6.78 17.34 4.66
CA PRO A 116 6.03 18.24 3.78
C PRO A 116 4.96 17.50 2.97
N ASP A 117 5.03 16.18 2.93
CA ASP A 117 4.19 15.31 2.14
C ASP A 117 3.00 14.71 2.90
N GLY A 118 2.79 15.03 4.18
CA GLY A 118 1.69 14.50 4.98
C GLY A 118 2.08 13.39 5.94
N LEU A 119 1.08 12.63 6.41
CA LEU A 119 1.24 11.56 7.39
C LEU A 119 1.08 10.20 6.71
N TRP A 120 1.89 9.21 7.14
CA TRP A 120 1.88 7.86 6.62
C TRP A 120 1.57 6.86 7.71
N TYR A 121 0.56 6.02 7.48
CA TYR A 121 0.14 5.00 8.44
C TYR A 121 -0.02 3.64 7.77
N GLN A 122 0.30 2.58 8.52
CA GLN A 122 0.05 1.20 8.10
C GLN A 122 -1.40 0.82 8.43
N LEU A 123 -2.22 0.58 7.39
CA LEU A 123 -3.60 0.18 7.57
C LEU A 123 -3.75 -1.34 7.70
N ARG A 124 -3.03 -2.09 6.85
CA ARG A 124 -2.91 -3.56 6.82
C ARG A 124 -1.52 -3.97 6.34
N LYS A 125 -1.18 -5.27 6.43
CA LYS A 125 0.14 -5.82 6.08
C LYS A 125 0.75 -5.28 4.77
N ASN A 126 -0.06 -5.03 3.74
CA ASN A 126 0.39 -4.51 2.43
C ASN A 126 -0.45 -3.32 1.95
N THR A 127 -0.94 -2.51 2.90
CA THR A 127 -1.82 -1.38 2.59
C THR A 127 -1.45 -0.23 3.50
N GLN A 128 -1.08 0.89 2.90
CA GLN A 128 -0.71 2.12 3.60
C GLN A 128 -1.74 3.21 3.36
N LEU A 129 -1.88 4.09 4.33
CA LEU A 129 -2.73 5.25 4.32
C LEU A 129 -1.86 6.49 4.29
N HIS A 130 -2.01 7.29 3.25
CA HIS A 130 -1.35 8.57 3.11
C HIS A 130 -2.36 9.69 3.37
N ILE A 131 -2.09 10.55 4.35
CA ILE A 131 -2.98 11.63 4.75
C ILE A 131 -2.36 12.97 4.35
N ILE A 132 -3.04 13.69 3.49
CA ILE A 132 -2.60 14.99 2.99
C ILE A 132 -3.62 16.08 3.32
N THR A 133 -3.16 17.33 3.38
CA THR A 133 -4.03 18.48 3.44
C THR A 133 -4.69 18.73 2.08
N GLY A 134 -5.90 19.26 2.05
CA GLY A 134 -6.58 19.62 0.79
C GLY A 134 -8.10 19.48 0.84
N ALA A 135 -8.66 18.87 1.88
CA ALA A 135 -10.11 18.88 2.06
C ALA A 135 -10.59 20.29 2.47
N SER A 136 -11.74 20.70 1.95
CA SER A 136 -12.37 21.93 2.39
C SER A 136 -12.70 21.84 3.87
N GLY A 137 -12.32 22.86 4.64
CA GLY A 137 -12.72 22.98 6.04
C GLY A 137 -14.26 22.99 6.14
N GLY A 138 -14.80 22.03 6.89
CA GLY A 138 -16.21 22.01 7.24
C GLY A 138 -16.54 23.07 8.31
N TYR A 139 -17.81 23.08 8.75
CA TYR A 139 -18.20 23.86 9.94
C TYR A 139 -17.30 23.52 11.13
N LYS A 140 -17.07 24.48 12.03
CA LYS A 140 -16.14 24.40 13.18
C LYS A 140 -16.26 23.08 13.99
N ASP A 141 -17.44 22.49 14.05
CA ASP A 141 -17.70 21.27 14.82
C ASP A 141 -17.64 19.98 13.99
N ARG A 142 -17.35 20.09 12.69
CA ARG A 142 -17.36 18.95 11.79
C ARG A 142 -16.20 19.04 10.81
N GLN A 143 -15.30 18.11 10.92
CA GLN A 143 -14.21 17.92 9.95
C GLN A 143 -14.64 16.92 8.89
N ARG A 144 -14.20 17.15 7.66
CA ARG A 144 -14.46 16.23 6.55
C ARG A 144 -13.15 15.65 6.05
N HIS A 145 -13.05 14.32 6.16
CA HIS A 145 -11.96 13.54 5.60
C HIS A 145 -12.47 12.84 4.35
N VAL A 146 -11.85 13.13 3.22
CA VAL A 146 -12.26 12.61 1.92
C VAL A 146 -11.30 11.52 1.50
N CYS A 147 -11.81 10.32 1.25
CA CYS A 147 -11.06 9.19 0.72
C CYS A 147 -11.54 8.88 -0.70
N PHE A 148 -10.62 8.76 -1.63
CA PHE A 148 -10.97 8.46 -3.03
C PHE A 148 -11.35 7.00 -3.22
N ASP A 149 -10.96 6.12 -2.30
CA ASP A 149 -11.08 4.68 -2.44
C ASP A 149 -12.02 4.07 -1.40
N ARG A 150 -12.99 3.29 -1.87
CA ARG A 150 -13.95 2.57 -1.03
C ARG A 150 -13.27 1.57 -0.11
N ASP A 151 -12.29 0.82 -0.62
CA ASP A 151 -11.59 -0.22 0.13
C ASP A 151 -10.84 0.36 1.35
N ALA A 152 -10.25 1.54 1.19
CA ALA A 152 -9.61 2.26 2.30
C ALA A 152 -10.65 2.70 3.34
N LEU A 153 -11.79 3.22 2.88
CA LEU A 153 -12.85 3.66 3.77
C LEU A 153 -13.48 2.51 4.56
N GLU A 154 -13.70 1.37 3.91
CA GLU A 154 -14.19 0.15 4.56
C GLU A 154 -13.17 -0.38 5.59
N ALA A 155 -11.87 -0.33 5.27
CA ALA A 155 -10.83 -0.72 6.21
C ALA A 155 -10.77 0.21 7.43
N LEU A 156 -10.94 1.52 7.23
CA LEU A 156 -11.04 2.49 8.32
C LEU A 156 -12.31 2.26 9.16
N LEU A 157 -13.44 1.98 8.53
CA LEU A 157 -14.69 1.67 9.23
C LEU A 157 -14.54 0.42 10.11
N MET A 158 -13.89 -0.64 9.59
CA MET A 158 -13.58 -1.84 10.39
C MET A 158 -12.68 -1.50 11.59
N ARG A 159 -11.73 -0.58 11.42
CA ARG A 159 -10.86 -0.13 12.51
C ARG A 159 -11.66 0.63 13.57
N VAL A 160 -12.54 1.55 13.15
CA VAL A 160 -13.48 2.29 14.02
C VAL A 160 -14.34 1.32 14.83
N GLN A 161 -14.87 0.28 14.19
CA GLN A 161 -15.68 -0.76 14.85
C GLN A 161 -14.86 -1.59 15.85
N SER A 162 -13.64 -2.02 15.46
CA SER A 162 -12.76 -2.79 16.34
C SER A 162 -12.36 -2.02 17.59
N ARG A 163 -12.20 -0.70 17.49
CA ARG A 163 -11.91 0.21 18.60
C ARG A 163 -13.16 0.65 19.36
N ARG A 164 -14.36 0.16 18.97
CA ARG A 164 -15.66 0.48 19.60
C ARG A 164 -15.95 1.98 19.67
N LEU A 165 -15.50 2.73 18.68
CA LEU A 165 -15.79 4.16 18.61
C LEU A 165 -17.25 4.40 18.25
N LYS A 166 -17.80 5.54 18.66
CA LYS A 166 -19.17 5.94 18.28
C LYS A 166 -19.16 6.38 16.81
N TYR A 167 -19.86 5.65 15.97
CA TYR A 167 -20.01 5.97 14.55
C TYR A 167 -21.46 5.90 14.11
N LYS A 168 -21.75 6.52 12.95
CA LYS A 168 -23.07 6.47 12.31
C LYS A 168 -22.89 6.46 10.80
N ILE A 169 -23.31 5.40 10.14
CA ILE A 169 -23.35 5.34 8.67
C ILE A 169 -24.48 6.24 8.19
N ARG A 170 -24.19 7.17 7.29
CA ARG A 170 -25.15 8.07 6.66
C ARG A 170 -25.62 7.55 5.32
N ARG A 171 -24.71 6.99 4.54
CA ARG A 171 -24.95 6.47 3.20
C ARG A 171 -24.01 5.30 2.94
N ASP A 172 -24.50 4.30 2.22
CA ASP A 172 -23.72 3.12 1.89
C ASP A 172 -23.09 3.23 0.48
N ARG A 173 -23.73 3.94 -0.44
CA ARG A 173 -23.23 4.18 -1.81
C ARG A 173 -23.50 5.62 -2.24
N PRO A 174 -22.46 6.48 -2.41
CA PRO A 174 -21.09 6.31 -1.94
C PRO A 174 -21.01 6.20 -0.41
N LEU A 175 -20.02 5.46 0.07
CA LEU A 175 -19.86 5.23 1.51
C LEU A 175 -19.59 6.55 2.24
N ASN A 176 -20.40 6.85 3.24
CA ASN A 176 -20.25 8.03 4.07
C ASN A 176 -20.65 7.68 5.50
N PHE A 177 -19.74 7.92 6.44
CA PHE A 177 -20.02 7.72 7.86
C PHE A 177 -19.44 8.82 8.71
N LEU A 178 -20.04 8.98 9.88
CA LEU A 178 -19.60 9.91 10.91
C LEU A 178 -18.95 9.14 12.03
N VAL A 179 -17.86 9.65 12.58
CA VAL A 179 -17.19 9.12 13.77
C VAL A 179 -16.89 10.27 14.73
N LYS A 180 -16.85 9.96 16.01
CA LYS A 180 -16.47 10.94 17.04
C LYS A 180 -14.99 10.85 17.33
N ASP A 181 -14.33 12.02 17.37
CA ASP A 181 -12.94 12.18 17.77
C ASP A 181 -12.80 12.22 19.31
N ILE A 182 -11.57 12.28 19.81
CA ILE A 182 -11.21 12.39 21.23
C ILE A 182 -11.90 13.60 21.86
N ASP A 183 -11.91 14.73 21.16
CA ASP A 183 -12.56 15.98 21.59
C ASP A 183 -14.07 15.98 21.38
N ASN A 184 -14.69 14.81 21.11
CA ASN A 184 -16.09 14.65 20.77
C ASN A 184 -16.54 15.44 19.52
N ARG A 185 -15.59 15.93 18.72
CA ARG A 185 -15.85 16.53 17.41
C ARG A 185 -16.32 15.47 16.43
N THR A 186 -17.09 15.87 15.45
CA THR A 186 -17.59 14.93 14.42
C THR A 186 -16.68 14.96 13.21
N ILE A 187 -16.09 13.81 12.88
CA ILE A 187 -15.37 13.60 11.64
C ILE A 187 -16.29 12.89 10.65
N GLU A 188 -16.50 13.50 9.50
CA GLU A 188 -17.19 12.89 8.36
C GLU A 188 -16.18 12.27 7.43
N MET A 189 -16.26 10.95 7.24
CA MET A 189 -15.48 10.20 6.27
C MET A 189 -16.34 9.90 5.07
N ALA A 190 -15.91 10.32 3.90
CA ALA A 190 -16.69 10.22 2.69
C ALA A 190 -15.84 9.70 1.52
N GLU A 191 -16.45 8.80 0.75
CA GLU A 191 -15.96 8.38 -0.56
C GLU A 191 -16.22 9.51 -1.56
N VAL A 192 -15.25 9.74 -2.47
CA VAL A 192 -15.48 10.62 -3.62
C VAL A 192 -16.28 9.84 -4.65
N SER A 193 -17.51 10.29 -4.89
CA SER A 193 -18.28 9.79 -6.04
C SER A 193 -17.75 10.43 -7.32
N ASN A 194 -17.19 9.64 -8.21
CA ASN A 194 -16.97 10.03 -9.59
C ASN A 194 -18.31 10.14 -10.32
#